data_f6713d9668516e41ed9a644dece31353
#
_entry.id   f6713d9668516e41ed9a644dece31353
#
_cell.length_a   1.000
_cell.length_b   1.000
_cell.length_c   1.000
_cell.angle_alpha   90.00
_cell.angle_beta   90.00
_cell.angle_gamma   90.00
#
_symmetry.space_group_name_H-M   'P 1'
#
loop_
_entity.id
_entity.type
_entity.pdbx_description
1 polymer ?
#
loop_
_entity_poly.entity_id
_entity_poly.type
_entity_poly.pdbx_seq_one_letter_code
_entity_poly.pdbx_strand_id
1 'polypeptide(L)'
;MTVHSTNKWIQQYVDSHSGNMADKWKYHKDLICKPVSKYFTNTSILSLQDHLLRHGLFPPSPEDEELLRKWLKKKYFQLVENLYEKYRSSWKGPSANIFIFPSNPFSRDLTEKFSGCTGLSYPKHLFLFLSNQAKVKQITALFLHEYSHTCRLQYFSKPEAEYTLLDAIILEGIAEYIVRKKLGEDSGNDWINQYSSMEAKEYYEKWIKPNITITRTHPKHDLLMYGNRHGIPQNLGYHIGYYILTQFTKDKEISINDILYMENDVILKDINL
;
A
#
# COMPACT_ATOMS: atom_id res chain seq x y z
N MET A 1 -11.78 -14.31 -8.92
CA MET A 1 -11.20 -12.99 -9.22
C MET A 1 -12.25 -11.95 -8.85
N THR A 2 -12.01 -11.11 -7.84
CA THR A 2 -13.18 -10.37 -7.35
C THR A 2 -12.76 -9.10 -6.63
N VAL A 3 -13.27 -7.98 -7.11
CA VAL A 3 -13.51 -6.82 -6.25
C VAL A 3 -14.71 -7.20 -5.38
N HIS A 4 -14.48 -7.37 -4.10
CA HIS A 4 -15.51 -7.83 -3.17
C HIS A 4 -16.57 -6.75 -2.93
N SER A 5 -17.85 -7.15 -2.87
CA SER A 5 -18.97 -6.23 -2.61
C SER A 5 -18.98 -5.75 -1.14
N THR A 6 -17.87 -5.18 -0.67
CA THR A 6 -17.74 -4.67 0.70
C THR A 6 -18.70 -3.53 1.00
N ASN A 7 -19.21 -2.83 -0.03
CA ASN A 7 -20.32 -1.88 0.10
C ASN A 7 -21.58 -2.51 0.72
N LYS A 8 -21.87 -3.78 0.41
CA LYS A 8 -23.01 -4.50 1.03
C LYS A 8 -22.75 -4.76 2.51
N TRP A 9 -21.52 -5.07 2.89
CA TRP A 9 -21.14 -5.28 4.30
C TRP A 9 -21.20 -3.97 5.10
N ILE A 10 -20.74 -2.88 4.49
CA ILE A 10 -20.83 -1.53 5.08
C ILE A 10 -22.29 -1.10 5.21
N GLN A 11 -23.13 -1.37 4.20
CA GLN A 11 -24.56 -1.08 4.28
C GLN A 11 -25.22 -1.86 5.44
N GLN A 12 -24.94 -3.16 5.56
CA GLN A 12 -25.44 -3.98 6.67
C GLN A 12 -24.98 -3.45 8.03
N TYR A 13 -23.72 -3.01 8.12
CA TYR A 13 -23.18 -2.40 9.34
C TYR A 13 -23.97 -1.12 9.69
N VAL A 14 -24.17 -0.24 8.73
CA VAL A 14 -24.95 1.00 8.91
C VAL A 14 -26.39 0.73 9.33
N ASP A 15 -27.03 -0.26 8.71
CA ASP A 15 -28.44 -0.60 8.99
C ASP A 15 -28.63 -1.34 10.32
N SER A 16 -27.54 -1.88 10.90
CA SER A 16 -27.55 -2.57 12.20
C SER A 16 -27.35 -1.66 13.40
N HIS A 17 -27.36 -0.35 13.21
CA HIS A 17 -27.05 0.62 14.28
C HIS A 17 -28.04 0.59 15.44
N SER A 18 -27.53 0.32 16.64
CA SER A 18 -28.30 0.34 17.91
C SER A 18 -28.10 1.60 18.74
N GLY A 19 -27.23 2.54 18.29
CA GLY A 19 -26.83 3.73 19.06
C GLY A 19 -25.83 3.47 20.18
N ASN A 20 -25.57 2.21 20.54
CA ASN A 20 -24.60 1.82 21.58
C ASN A 20 -23.24 1.49 20.95
N MET A 21 -22.17 2.08 21.49
CA MET A 21 -20.80 1.86 20.97
C MET A 21 -20.33 0.41 21.10
N ALA A 22 -20.72 -0.31 22.14
CA ALA A 22 -20.36 -1.72 22.30
C ALA A 22 -20.91 -2.59 21.16
N ASP A 23 -22.18 -2.34 20.76
CA ASP A 23 -22.81 -3.02 19.64
C ASP A 23 -22.17 -2.62 18.31
N LYS A 24 -21.80 -1.34 18.11
CA LYS A 24 -21.06 -0.89 16.92
C LYS A 24 -19.75 -1.65 16.77
N TRP A 25 -18.97 -1.81 17.82
CA TRP A 25 -17.73 -2.61 17.80
C TRP A 25 -17.98 -4.08 17.47
N LYS A 26 -19.06 -4.66 18.03
CA LYS A 26 -19.48 -6.03 17.72
C LYS A 26 -19.86 -6.16 16.24
N TYR A 27 -20.72 -5.28 15.72
CA TYR A 27 -21.11 -5.30 14.32
C TYR A 27 -19.95 -5.05 13.36
N HIS A 28 -19.05 -4.13 13.70
CA HIS A 28 -17.84 -3.90 12.92
C HIS A 28 -16.99 -5.17 12.82
N LYS A 29 -16.77 -5.86 13.93
CA LYS A 29 -16.08 -7.15 13.95
C LYS A 29 -16.83 -8.19 13.09
N ASP A 30 -18.14 -8.33 13.29
CA ASP A 30 -18.92 -9.44 12.70
C ASP A 30 -19.27 -9.20 11.22
N LEU A 31 -19.54 -7.96 10.80
CA LEU A 31 -19.99 -7.62 9.45
C LEU A 31 -18.86 -7.11 8.54
N ILE A 32 -17.81 -6.50 9.10
CA ILE A 32 -16.70 -5.96 8.33
C ILE A 32 -15.49 -6.91 8.36
N CYS A 33 -15.03 -7.31 9.55
CA CYS A 33 -13.79 -8.08 9.68
C CYS A 33 -13.97 -9.59 9.51
N LYS A 34 -15.06 -10.17 10.00
CA LYS A 34 -15.32 -11.61 9.89
C LYS A 34 -15.43 -12.11 8.44
N PRO A 35 -16.08 -11.42 7.48
CA PRO A 35 -16.04 -11.84 6.08
C PRO A 35 -14.64 -11.85 5.48
N VAL A 36 -13.77 -10.91 5.89
CA VAL A 36 -12.36 -10.82 5.47
C VAL A 36 -11.52 -11.95 6.06
N SER A 37 -11.80 -12.39 7.30
CA SER A 37 -10.99 -13.41 7.99
C SER A 37 -10.90 -14.74 7.25
N LYS A 38 -11.83 -15.03 6.36
CA LYS A 38 -11.82 -16.24 5.51
C LYS A 38 -10.62 -16.32 4.56
N TYR A 39 -9.96 -15.20 4.32
CA TYR A 39 -8.82 -15.06 3.43
C TYR A 39 -7.46 -15.09 4.17
N PHE A 40 -7.50 -15.17 5.50
CA PHE A 40 -6.31 -15.22 6.34
C PHE A 40 -6.32 -16.51 7.17
N THR A 41 -5.26 -17.27 7.05
CA THR A 41 -5.03 -18.46 7.89
C THR A 41 -4.32 -18.06 9.17
N ASN A 42 -4.64 -18.76 10.28
CA ASN A 42 -3.97 -18.61 11.58
C ASN A 42 -4.08 -17.20 12.21
N THR A 43 -5.09 -16.42 11.84
CA THR A 43 -5.31 -15.08 12.39
C THR A 43 -6.69 -15.02 13.06
N SER A 44 -6.77 -14.58 14.30
CA SER A 44 -8.06 -14.35 14.96
C SER A 44 -8.76 -13.14 14.35
N ILE A 45 -10.11 -13.12 14.41
CA ILE A 45 -10.88 -11.98 13.89
C ILE A 45 -10.49 -10.68 14.63
N LEU A 46 -10.21 -10.75 15.92
CA LEU A 46 -9.80 -9.58 16.71
C LEU A 46 -8.41 -9.08 16.30
N SER A 47 -7.46 -9.98 16.09
CA SER A 47 -6.13 -9.61 15.59
C SER A 47 -6.20 -9.01 14.19
N LEU A 48 -7.07 -9.54 13.32
CA LEU A 48 -7.29 -8.99 11.98
C LEU A 48 -7.96 -7.61 12.05
N GLN A 49 -8.96 -7.43 12.92
CA GLN A 49 -9.63 -6.14 13.14
C GLN A 49 -8.62 -5.08 13.58
N ASP A 50 -7.80 -5.37 14.59
CA ASP A 50 -6.76 -4.47 15.10
C ASP A 50 -5.73 -4.15 14.00
N HIS A 51 -5.31 -5.15 13.23
CA HIS A 51 -4.40 -4.97 12.10
C HIS A 51 -4.97 -4.03 11.03
N LEU A 52 -6.21 -4.25 10.58
CA LEU A 52 -6.85 -3.42 9.57
C LEU A 52 -7.08 -1.98 10.08
N LEU A 53 -7.47 -1.80 11.35
CA LEU A 53 -7.63 -0.49 11.98
C LEU A 53 -6.31 0.30 12.00
N ARG A 54 -5.20 -0.34 12.34
CA ARG A 54 -3.87 0.28 12.29
C ARG A 54 -3.43 0.69 10.88
N HIS A 55 -3.94 0.00 9.85
CA HIS A 55 -3.62 0.28 8.45
C HIS A 55 -4.64 1.20 7.76
N GLY A 56 -5.61 1.74 8.51
CA GLY A 56 -6.46 2.79 7.98
C GLY A 56 -7.93 2.45 7.80
N LEU A 57 -8.40 1.25 8.22
CA LEU A 57 -9.82 0.95 8.27
C LEU A 57 -10.54 1.92 9.21
N PHE A 58 -11.74 2.38 8.84
CA PHE A 58 -12.56 3.22 9.70
C PHE A 58 -12.87 2.54 11.04
N PRO A 59 -12.73 3.23 12.19
CA PRO A 59 -13.19 2.73 13.47
C PRO A 59 -14.68 3.03 13.66
N PRO A 60 -15.42 2.23 14.46
CA PRO A 60 -16.73 2.62 14.94
C PRO A 60 -16.67 3.96 15.68
N SER A 61 -17.62 4.85 15.41
CA SER A 61 -17.74 6.15 16.08
C SER A 61 -19.20 6.59 16.19
N PRO A 62 -19.53 7.58 17.03
CA PRO A 62 -20.88 8.13 17.08
C PRO A 62 -21.37 8.67 15.72
N GLU A 63 -20.45 9.26 14.93
CA GLU A 63 -20.78 9.92 13.65
C GLU A 63 -20.57 9.00 12.42
N ASP A 64 -20.19 7.74 12.59
CA ASP A 64 -19.82 6.86 11.47
C ASP A 64 -20.98 6.62 10.49
N GLU A 65 -22.23 6.58 10.94
CA GLU A 65 -23.38 6.37 10.09
C GLU A 65 -23.47 7.40 8.97
N GLU A 66 -23.40 8.69 9.30
CA GLU A 66 -23.49 9.76 8.31
C GLU A 66 -22.32 9.69 7.31
N LEU A 67 -21.12 9.47 7.84
CA LEU A 67 -19.89 9.36 7.04
C LEU A 67 -19.95 8.18 6.07
N LEU A 68 -20.41 7.02 6.54
CA LEU A 68 -20.52 5.80 5.74
C LEU A 68 -21.64 5.90 4.69
N ARG A 69 -22.79 6.50 5.02
CA ARG A 69 -23.86 6.75 4.03
C ARG A 69 -23.39 7.68 2.90
N LYS A 70 -22.57 8.70 3.21
CA LYS A 70 -21.94 9.55 2.19
C LYS A 70 -20.94 8.77 1.33
N TRP A 71 -20.15 7.91 1.95
CA TRP A 71 -19.15 7.10 1.27
C TRP A 71 -19.79 6.07 0.32
N LEU A 72 -20.88 5.42 0.73
CA LEU A 72 -21.62 4.44 -0.08
C LEU A 72 -22.20 5.02 -1.38
N LYS A 73 -22.41 6.35 -1.44
CA LYS A 73 -22.87 7.03 -2.67
C LYS A 73 -21.75 7.23 -3.70
N LYS A 74 -20.49 6.93 -3.34
CA LYS A 74 -19.33 7.11 -4.24
C LYS A 74 -19.21 5.94 -5.22
N LYS A 75 -18.72 6.23 -6.42
CA LYS A 75 -18.51 5.21 -7.48
C LYS A 75 -17.14 4.53 -7.39
N TYR A 76 -16.62 4.32 -6.18
CA TYR A 76 -15.28 3.77 -5.97
C TYR A 76 -15.14 2.34 -6.50
N PHE A 77 -16.16 1.52 -6.32
CA PHE A 77 -16.15 0.12 -6.78
C PHE A 77 -15.97 0.05 -8.30
N GLN A 78 -16.80 0.75 -9.07
CA GLN A 78 -16.69 0.77 -10.53
C GLN A 78 -15.32 1.28 -11.01
N LEU A 79 -14.79 2.33 -10.36
CA LEU A 79 -13.46 2.84 -10.68
C LEU A 79 -12.37 1.78 -10.47
N VAL A 80 -12.37 1.13 -9.30
CA VAL A 80 -11.36 0.13 -8.95
C VAL A 80 -11.50 -1.13 -9.82
N GLU A 81 -12.72 -1.57 -10.15
CA GLU A 81 -12.96 -2.68 -11.09
C GLU A 81 -12.32 -2.37 -12.45
N ASN A 82 -12.60 -1.20 -13.01
CA ASN A 82 -12.04 -0.78 -14.30
C ASN A 82 -10.50 -0.70 -14.26
N LEU A 83 -9.93 -0.19 -13.17
CA LEU A 83 -8.47 -0.15 -12.98
C LEU A 83 -7.89 -1.55 -12.90
N TYR A 84 -8.53 -2.43 -12.15
CA TYR A 84 -8.07 -3.80 -11.98
C TYR A 84 -8.09 -4.59 -13.30
N GLU A 85 -9.17 -4.54 -14.05
CA GLU A 85 -9.26 -5.19 -15.36
C GLU A 85 -8.19 -4.68 -16.31
N LYS A 86 -8.02 -3.35 -16.40
CA LYS A 86 -7.03 -2.70 -17.24
C LYS A 86 -5.61 -3.13 -16.90
N TYR A 87 -5.20 -3.00 -15.63
CA TYR A 87 -3.81 -3.22 -15.24
C TYR A 87 -3.48 -4.69 -15.05
N ARG A 88 -4.44 -5.50 -14.65
CA ARG A 88 -4.26 -6.96 -14.67
C ARG A 88 -3.97 -7.47 -16.07
N SER A 89 -4.67 -7.00 -17.08
CA SER A 89 -4.42 -7.39 -18.47
C SER A 89 -3.07 -6.83 -18.98
N SER A 90 -2.84 -5.52 -18.82
CA SER A 90 -1.64 -4.89 -19.37
C SER A 90 -0.34 -5.29 -18.70
N TRP A 91 -0.36 -5.64 -17.42
CA TRP A 91 0.81 -6.09 -16.67
C TRP A 91 0.94 -7.61 -16.61
N LYS A 92 0.00 -8.35 -17.23
CA LYS A 92 -0.12 -9.82 -17.05
C LYS A 92 -0.14 -10.20 -15.57
N GLY A 93 -0.78 -9.34 -14.77
CA GLY A 93 -0.76 -9.41 -13.32
C GLY A 93 -1.61 -10.55 -12.77
N PRO A 94 -1.34 -10.97 -11.54
CA PRO A 94 -2.04 -12.08 -10.90
C PRO A 94 -3.49 -11.73 -10.56
N SER A 95 -4.26 -12.77 -10.32
CA SER A 95 -5.57 -12.62 -9.69
C SER A 95 -5.42 -12.24 -8.22
N ALA A 96 -6.19 -11.23 -7.79
CA ALA A 96 -6.22 -10.78 -6.39
C ALA A 96 -7.66 -10.61 -5.89
N ASN A 97 -7.86 -10.77 -4.59
CA ASN A 97 -9.08 -10.37 -3.90
C ASN A 97 -8.91 -8.91 -3.47
N ILE A 98 -9.77 -8.03 -3.94
CA ILE A 98 -9.68 -6.59 -3.66
C ILE A 98 -10.81 -6.19 -2.72
N PHE A 99 -10.44 -5.59 -1.60
CA PHE A 99 -11.36 -5.09 -0.58
C PHE A 99 -11.28 -3.57 -0.51
N ILE A 100 -12.40 -2.90 -0.62
CA ILE A 100 -12.49 -1.44 -0.59
C ILE A 100 -13.30 -1.04 0.62
N PHE A 101 -12.72 -0.26 1.51
CA PHE A 101 -13.35 0.21 2.73
C PHE A 101 -13.21 1.72 2.91
N PRO A 102 -14.07 2.35 3.70
CA PRO A 102 -13.84 3.70 4.18
C PRO A 102 -12.56 3.77 5.01
N SER A 103 -11.79 4.84 4.82
CA SER A 103 -10.63 5.11 5.67
C SER A 103 -11.02 5.73 7.01
N ASN A 104 -10.11 5.65 7.98
CA ASN A 104 -10.25 6.29 9.28
C ASN A 104 -10.23 7.83 9.14
N PRO A 105 -11.37 8.53 9.33
CA PRO A 105 -11.44 9.97 9.17
C PRO A 105 -10.80 10.74 10.33
N PHE A 106 -10.50 10.05 11.44
CA PHE A 106 -9.93 10.64 12.66
C PHE A 106 -8.40 10.52 12.70
N SER A 107 -7.79 9.81 11.74
CA SER A 107 -6.34 9.73 11.65
C SER A 107 -5.76 10.98 11.01
N ARG A 108 -5.10 11.80 11.84
CA ARG A 108 -4.42 13.01 11.39
C ARG A 108 -3.33 12.71 10.36
N ASP A 109 -2.53 11.66 10.61
CA ASP A 109 -1.48 11.24 9.67
C ASP A 109 -2.03 10.85 8.31
N LEU A 110 -3.15 10.10 8.26
CA LEU A 110 -3.79 9.75 6.98
C LEU A 110 -4.29 11.00 6.25
N THR A 111 -4.89 11.93 6.96
CA THR A 111 -5.48 13.12 6.35
C THR A 111 -4.40 14.08 5.83
N GLU A 112 -3.35 14.34 6.59
CA GLU A 112 -2.33 15.32 6.27
C GLU A 112 -1.28 14.78 5.28
N LYS A 113 -0.87 13.50 5.42
CA LYS A 113 0.23 12.94 4.62
C LYS A 113 -0.23 12.13 3.41
N PHE A 114 -1.43 11.51 3.47
CA PHE A 114 -1.92 10.56 2.47
C PHE A 114 -3.27 10.95 1.87
N SER A 115 -3.68 12.22 2.03
CA SER A 115 -4.98 12.71 1.53
C SER A 115 -6.17 11.85 1.98
N GLY A 116 -6.05 11.22 3.12
CA GLY A 116 -7.06 10.34 3.71
C GLY A 116 -7.19 8.97 3.05
N CYS A 117 -6.24 8.54 2.23
CA CYS A 117 -6.27 7.24 1.55
C CYS A 117 -5.02 6.43 1.85
N THR A 118 -5.17 5.13 2.05
CA THR A 118 -4.04 4.20 2.24
C THR A 118 -4.41 2.81 1.73
N GLY A 119 -3.41 1.97 1.53
CA GLY A 119 -3.59 0.60 1.08
C GLY A 119 -2.79 -0.41 1.89
N LEU A 120 -3.02 -1.66 1.61
CA LEU A 120 -2.32 -2.77 2.22
C LEU A 120 -2.31 -3.95 1.25
N SER A 121 -1.13 -4.44 0.91
CA SER A 121 -0.96 -5.47 -0.11
C SER A 121 -0.39 -6.77 0.43
N TYR A 122 -0.91 -7.85 -0.12
CA TYR A 122 -0.45 -9.22 0.09
C TYR A 122 -0.33 -9.93 -1.28
N PRO A 123 0.31 -11.09 -1.37
CA PRO A 123 0.42 -11.82 -2.64
C PRO A 123 -0.92 -12.09 -3.34
N LYS A 124 -2.02 -12.26 -2.56
CA LYS A 124 -3.35 -12.60 -3.11
C LYS A 124 -4.46 -11.64 -2.71
N HIS A 125 -4.16 -10.63 -1.91
CA HIS A 125 -5.15 -9.72 -1.33
C HIS A 125 -4.68 -8.28 -1.39
N LEU A 126 -5.59 -7.38 -1.67
CA LEU A 126 -5.35 -5.94 -1.76
C LEU A 126 -6.47 -5.22 -1.02
N PHE A 127 -6.11 -4.33 -0.12
CA PHE A 127 -7.02 -3.46 0.61
C PHE A 127 -6.82 -2.01 0.19
N LEU A 128 -7.91 -1.32 -0.05
CA LEU A 128 -7.92 0.12 -0.32
C LEU A 128 -8.82 0.79 0.72
N PHE A 129 -8.26 1.64 1.53
CA PHE A 129 -8.98 2.45 2.50
C PHE A 129 -9.12 3.87 1.94
N LEU A 130 -10.34 4.27 1.60
CA LEU A 130 -10.61 5.47 0.81
C LEU A 130 -11.43 6.49 1.59
N SER A 131 -11.00 7.73 1.61
CA SER A 131 -11.75 8.81 2.26
C SER A 131 -12.98 9.22 1.45
N ASN A 132 -13.93 9.89 2.09
CA ASN A 132 -15.09 10.49 1.42
C ASN A 132 -14.73 11.53 0.35
N GLN A 133 -13.51 12.08 0.42
CA GLN A 133 -13.03 13.14 -0.45
C GLN A 133 -12.00 12.66 -1.48
N ALA A 134 -11.74 11.35 -1.53
CA ALA A 134 -10.76 10.76 -2.44
C ALA A 134 -11.07 11.11 -3.91
N LYS A 135 -10.09 11.66 -4.60
CA LYS A 135 -10.18 12.02 -6.01
C LYS A 135 -9.79 10.82 -6.89
N VAL A 136 -10.31 10.77 -8.10
CA VAL A 136 -10.00 9.70 -9.07
C VAL A 136 -8.49 9.50 -9.24
N LYS A 137 -7.71 10.58 -9.36
CA LYS A 137 -6.24 10.51 -9.52
C LYS A 137 -5.57 9.86 -8.29
N GLN A 138 -6.03 10.19 -7.09
CA GLN A 138 -5.49 9.62 -5.84
C GLN A 138 -5.81 8.13 -5.71
N ILE A 139 -7.06 7.73 -6.02
CA ILE A 139 -7.45 6.31 -6.00
C ILE A 139 -6.66 5.53 -7.06
N THR A 140 -6.44 6.14 -8.24
CA THR A 140 -5.65 5.51 -9.30
C THR A 140 -4.20 5.34 -8.87
N ALA A 141 -3.58 6.37 -8.28
CA ALA A 141 -2.21 6.30 -7.76
C ALA A 141 -2.07 5.21 -6.68
N LEU A 142 -2.97 5.20 -5.70
CA LEU A 142 -3.00 4.19 -4.66
C LEU A 142 -3.18 2.78 -5.23
N PHE A 143 -4.12 2.60 -6.17
CA PHE A 143 -4.33 1.30 -6.81
C PHE A 143 -3.08 0.82 -7.56
N LEU A 144 -2.42 1.68 -8.32
CA LEU A 144 -1.21 1.34 -9.06
C LEU A 144 -0.08 0.92 -8.11
N HIS A 145 0.10 1.67 -7.03
CA HIS A 145 1.07 1.37 -5.98
C HIS A 145 0.83 -0.01 -5.38
N GLU A 146 -0.35 -0.23 -4.83
CA GLU A 146 -0.69 -1.46 -4.12
C GLU A 146 -0.80 -2.69 -5.02
N TYR A 147 -1.32 -2.54 -6.23
CA TYR A 147 -1.39 -3.66 -7.16
C TYR A 147 -0.01 -4.04 -7.70
N SER A 148 0.92 -3.09 -7.84
CA SER A 148 2.30 -3.40 -8.17
C SER A 148 2.98 -4.25 -7.09
N HIS A 149 2.71 -3.94 -5.82
CA HIS A 149 3.15 -4.78 -4.70
C HIS A 149 2.57 -6.20 -4.80
N THR A 150 1.26 -6.32 -5.01
CA THR A 150 0.61 -7.62 -5.18
C THR A 150 1.24 -8.44 -6.32
N CYS A 151 1.55 -7.81 -7.46
CA CYS A 151 2.22 -8.46 -8.58
C CYS A 151 3.58 -9.04 -8.17
N ARG A 152 4.43 -8.23 -7.54
CA ARG A 152 5.77 -8.65 -7.11
C ARG A 152 5.74 -9.67 -5.99
N LEU A 153 4.93 -9.43 -4.94
CA LEU A 153 4.81 -10.33 -3.80
C LEU A 153 4.30 -11.73 -4.20
N GLN A 154 3.47 -11.83 -5.24
CA GLN A 154 3.03 -13.12 -5.74
C GLN A 154 4.07 -13.79 -6.64
N TYR A 155 4.76 -13.03 -7.46
CA TYR A 155 5.77 -13.55 -8.38
C TYR A 155 7.05 -14.00 -7.63
N PHE A 156 7.54 -13.17 -6.70
CA PHE A 156 8.69 -13.45 -5.85
C PHE A 156 8.28 -13.94 -4.45
N SER A 157 7.31 -14.85 -4.41
CA SER A 157 6.72 -15.31 -3.15
C SER A 157 7.74 -16.06 -2.30
N LYS A 158 7.91 -15.62 -1.07
CA LYS A 158 8.72 -16.25 -0.03
C LYS A 158 8.12 -16.01 1.36
N PRO A 159 8.53 -16.75 2.39
CA PRO A 159 8.11 -16.48 3.77
C PRO A 159 8.38 -15.04 4.18
N GLU A 160 7.48 -14.43 4.95
CA GLU A 160 7.59 -13.02 5.35
C GLU A 160 8.91 -12.71 6.07
N ALA A 161 9.40 -13.64 6.89
CA ALA A 161 10.65 -13.49 7.63
C ALA A 161 11.91 -13.48 6.75
N GLU A 162 11.81 -13.91 5.48
CA GLU A 162 12.91 -13.97 4.53
C GLU A 162 13.00 -12.73 3.62
N TYR A 163 11.99 -11.84 3.68
CA TYR A 163 12.08 -10.57 2.95
C TYR A 163 13.19 -9.69 3.55
N THR A 164 14.11 -9.28 2.67
CA THR A 164 15.26 -8.45 3.05
C THR A 164 14.95 -6.96 2.92
N LEU A 165 15.85 -6.13 3.42
CA LEU A 165 15.80 -4.67 3.22
C LEU A 165 15.84 -4.32 1.73
N LEU A 166 16.62 -5.05 0.91
CA LEU A 166 16.62 -4.86 -0.54
C LEU A 166 15.23 -5.12 -1.15
N ASP A 167 14.58 -6.20 -0.73
CA ASP A 167 13.23 -6.52 -1.23
C ASP A 167 12.24 -5.38 -0.93
N ALA A 168 12.27 -4.84 0.27
CA ALA A 168 11.39 -3.74 0.67
C ALA A 168 11.69 -2.46 -0.11
N ILE A 169 12.96 -2.10 -0.23
CA ILE A 169 13.41 -0.90 -0.97
C ILE A 169 13.02 -0.97 -2.44
N ILE A 170 13.27 -2.09 -3.10
CA ILE A 170 12.91 -2.26 -4.52
C ILE A 170 11.40 -2.33 -4.71
N LEU A 171 10.67 -2.98 -3.80
CA LEU A 171 9.21 -3.04 -3.82
C LEU A 171 8.59 -1.64 -3.83
N GLU A 172 8.99 -0.78 -2.89
CA GLU A 172 8.51 0.59 -2.79
C GLU A 172 8.99 1.47 -3.95
N GLY A 173 10.25 1.31 -4.35
CA GLY A 173 10.82 2.06 -5.48
C GLY A 173 10.09 1.80 -6.80
N ILE A 174 9.73 0.54 -7.09
CA ILE A 174 8.97 0.16 -8.28
C ILE A 174 7.55 0.76 -8.21
N ALA A 175 6.88 0.68 -7.08
CA ALA A 175 5.53 1.20 -6.92
C ALA A 175 5.49 2.71 -7.18
N GLU A 176 6.42 3.46 -6.58
CA GLU A 176 6.54 4.90 -6.77
C GLU A 176 6.91 5.27 -8.22
N TYR A 177 7.85 4.55 -8.82
CA TYR A 177 8.22 4.73 -10.23
C TYR A 177 7.02 4.53 -11.16
N ILE A 178 6.22 3.48 -10.94
CA ILE A 178 5.03 3.18 -11.75
C ILE A 178 4.00 4.30 -11.63
N VAL A 179 3.72 4.78 -10.42
CA VAL A 179 2.77 5.86 -10.17
C VAL A 179 3.18 7.11 -10.96
N ARG A 180 4.43 7.55 -10.83
CA ARG A 180 4.96 8.74 -11.53
C ARG A 180 4.99 8.55 -13.04
N LYS A 181 5.42 7.41 -13.52
CA LYS A 181 5.44 7.07 -14.95
C LYS A 181 4.05 7.08 -15.60
N LYS A 182 3.00 6.70 -14.85
CA LYS A 182 1.62 6.62 -15.35
C LYS A 182 0.80 7.88 -15.18
N LEU A 183 1.04 8.65 -14.13
CA LEU A 183 0.19 9.76 -13.74
C LEU A 183 0.90 11.12 -13.74
N GLY A 184 2.20 11.14 -14.01
CA GLY A 184 3.08 12.31 -13.96
C GLY A 184 3.81 12.44 -12.63
N GLU A 185 4.94 13.17 -12.63
CA GLU A 185 5.84 13.33 -11.48
C GLU A 185 5.16 13.84 -10.21
N ASP A 186 4.18 14.74 -10.34
CA ASP A 186 3.41 15.30 -9.22
C ASP A 186 2.38 14.33 -8.62
N SER A 187 2.37 13.07 -9.04
CA SER A 187 1.37 12.08 -8.59
C SER A 187 1.92 11.10 -7.58
N GLY A 188 3.22 11.10 -7.39
CA GLY A 188 3.90 10.32 -6.35
C GLY A 188 3.84 11.00 -4.98
N ASN A 189 4.46 10.37 -4.01
CA ASN A 189 4.56 10.90 -2.66
C ASN A 189 5.55 12.08 -2.61
N ASP A 190 5.11 13.25 -2.10
CA ASP A 190 5.92 14.47 -2.02
C ASP A 190 7.21 14.29 -1.22
N TRP A 191 7.21 13.38 -0.24
CA TRP A 191 8.35 13.11 0.61
C TRP A 191 9.46 12.25 -0.06
N ILE A 192 9.26 11.73 -1.26
CA ILE A 192 10.29 10.94 -1.98
C ILE A 192 11.34 11.83 -2.66
N ASN A 193 11.03 13.07 -2.99
CA ASN A 193 11.96 13.99 -3.65
C ASN A 193 12.70 14.92 -2.66
N GLN A 194 12.86 14.51 -1.40
CA GLN A 194 13.48 15.34 -0.36
C GLN A 194 15.01 15.40 -0.45
N TYR A 195 15.64 14.44 -1.13
CA TYR A 195 17.10 14.32 -1.21
C TYR A 195 17.58 14.41 -2.66
N SER A 196 18.69 15.12 -2.87
CA SER A 196 19.38 15.16 -4.16
C SER A 196 19.96 13.78 -4.53
N SER A 197 20.29 13.58 -5.80
CA SER A 197 20.95 12.34 -6.24
C SER A 197 22.31 12.10 -5.56
N MET A 198 23.01 13.16 -5.19
CA MET A 198 24.30 13.07 -4.47
C MET A 198 24.07 12.57 -3.04
N GLU A 199 23.11 13.16 -2.32
CA GLU A 199 22.73 12.71 -0.97
C GLU A 199 22.20 11.28 -0.99
N ALA A 200 21.40 10.93 -1.99
CA ALA A 200 20.86 9.56 -2.12
C ALA A 200 21.99 8.53 -2.29
N LYS A 201 23.03 8.85 -3.08
CA LYS A 201 24.22 8.01 -3.24
C LYS A 201 24.97 7.87 -1.92
N GLU A 202 25.25 8.98 -1.22
CA GLU A 202 25.93 8.98 0.08
C GLU A 202 25.14 8.14 1.11
N TYR A 203 23.83 8.33 1.18
CA TYR A 203 22.97 7.60 2.12
C TYR A 203 22.88 6.11 1.78
N TYR A 204 22.87 5.77 0.50
CA TYR A 204 22.92 4.37 0.06
C TYR A 204 24.20 3.71 0.56
N GLU A 205 25.38 4.28 0.30
CA GLU A 205 26.67 3.73 0.72
C GLU A 205 26.79 3.64 2.24
N LYS A 206 26.33 4.66 2.96
CA LYS A 206 26.46 4.74 4.42
C LYS A 206 25.50 3.85 5.18
N TRP A 207 24.22 3.82 4.76
CA TRP A 207 23.15 3.25 5.56
C TRP A 207 22.53 1.97 4.97
N ILE A 208 22.37 1.92 3.65
CA ILE A 208 21.61 0.83 2.99
C ILE A 208 22.55 -0.31 2.62
N LYS A 209 23.60 -0.05 1.88
CA LYS A 209 24.52 -1.08 1.36
C LYS A 209 25.08 -2.02 2.43
N PRO A 210 25.53 -1.54 3.62
CA PRO A 210 26.00 -2.43 4.69
C PRO A 210 24.91 -3.29 5.32
N ASN A 211 23.64 -2.96 5.12
CA ASN A 211 22.49 -3.59 5.75
C ASN A 211 21.51 -4.23 4.75
N ILE A 212 21.85 -4.28 3.47
CA ILE A 212 20.93 -4.62 2.37
C ILE A 212 20.32 -6.03 2.50
N THR A 213 21.01 -6.95 3.17
CA THR A 213 20.61 -8.34 3.38
C THR A 213 19.89 -8.61 4.70
N ILE A 214 19.76 -7.59 5.59
CA ILE A 214 19.02 -7.81 6.84
C ILE A 214 17.56 -8.12 6.54
N THR A 215 16.97 -9.04 7.28
CA THR A 215 15.59 -9.43 7.08
C THR A 215 14.61 -8.53 7.84
N ARG A 216 13.33 -8.63 7.49
CA ARG A 216 12.25 -7.84 8.10
C ARG A 216 12.16 -7.97 9.62
N THR A 217 12.62 -9.07 10.18
CA THR A 217 12.63 -9.29 11.64
C THR A 217 13.79 -8.57 12.35
N HIS A 218 14.77 -8.07 11.60
CA HIS A 218 15.93 -7.38 12.19
C HIS A 218 15.54 -5.97 12.68
N PRO A 219 15.91 -5.54 13.90
CA PRO A 219 15.50 -4.27 14.51
C PRO A 219 15.83 -3.02 13.67
N LYS A 220 16.87 -3.08 12.84
CA LYS A 220 17.26 -1.96 11.96
C LYS A 220 16.41 -1.87 10.68
N HIS A 221 15.66 -2.91 10.30
CA HIS A 221 14.93 -2.94 9.03
C HIS A 221 13.97 -1.75 8.90
N ASP A 222 13.03 -1.63 9.82
CA ASP A 222 12.05 -0.54 9.79
C ASP A 222 12.69 0.82 10.05
N LEU A 223 13.75 0.85 10.86
CA LEU A 223 14.51 2.07 11.08
C LEU A 223 15.16 2.59 9.80
N LEU A 224 15.66 1.70 8.93
CA LEU A 224 16.26 2.08 7.64
C LEU A 224 15.20 2.36 6.57
N MET A 225 14.03 1.74 6.65
CA MET A 225 12.91 2.07 5.75
C MET A 225 12.31 3.44 6.07
N TYR A 226 11.97 3.70 7.32
CA TYR A 226 11.22 4.91 7.73
C TYR A 226 12.09 6.05 8.24
N GLY A 227 13.30 5.76 8.75
CA GLY A 227 14.26 6.76 9.24
C GLY A 227 13.76 7.59 10.42
N ASN A 228 14.17 8.86 10.42
CA ASN A 228 13.79 9.90 11.41
C ASN A 228 14.27 9.64 12.85
N ARG A 229 15.25 8.74 13.05
CA ARG A 229 15.90 8.46 14.35
C ARG A 229 17.38 8.15 14.14
N HIS A 230 18.19 8.39 15.16
CA HIS A 230 19.63 8.07 15.16
C HIS A 230 20.42 8.68 13.99
N GLY A 231 20.01 9.85 13.49
CA GLY A 231 20.67 10.51 12.35
C GLY A 231 20.38 9.87 10.99
N ILE A 232 19.47 8.91 10.92
CA ILE A 232 19.00 8.28 9.67
C ILE A 232 17.98 9.21 9.03
N PRO A 233 18.14 9.57 7.74
CA PRO A 233 17.19 10.41 7.01
C PRO A 233 15.77 9.84 6.99
N GLN A 234 14.77 10.72 7.03
CA GLN A 234 13.36 10.32 7.01
C GLN A 234 13.01 9.61 5.69
N ASN A 235 12.22 8.54 5.77
CA ASN A 235 11.76 7.74 4.63
C ASN A 235 12.90 7.25 3.72
N LEU A 236 14.07 6.96 4.32
CA LEU A 236 15.29 6.63 3.61
C LEU A 236 15.10 5.49 2.61
N GLY A 237 14.51 4.35 3.05
CA GLY A 237 14.32 3.18 2.18
C GLY A 237 13.46 3.49 0.96
N TYR A 238 12.40 4.25 1.12
CA TYR A 238 11.51 4.68 0.03
C TYR A 238 12.23 5.57 -0.98
N HIS A 239 12.97 6.55 -0.47
CA HIS A 239 13.71 7.48 -1.33
C HIS A 239 14.80 6.75 -2.11
N ILE A 240 15.58 5.89 -1.44
CA ILE A 240 16.63 5.09 -2.10
C ILE A 240 16.03 4.13 -3.13
N GLY A 241 14.87 3.52 -2.83
CA GLY A 241 14.16 2.68 -3.79
C GLY A 241 13.81 3.42 -5.08
N TYR A 242 13.20 4.58 -4.97
CA TYR A 242 12.89 5.41 -6.13
C TYR A 242 14.15 5.88 -6.87
N TYR A 243 15.19 6.29 -6.14
CA TYR A 243 16.47 6.66 -6.72
C TYR A 243 17.10 5.51 -7.52
N ILE A 244 17.14 4.30 -6.96
CA ILE A 244 17.62 3.09 -7.65
C ILE A 244 16.85 2.88 -8.97
N LEU A 245 15.51 2.94 -8.93
CA LEU A 245 14.70 2.74 -10.12
C LEU A 245 14.91 3.82 -11.18
N THR A 246 15.05 5.07 -10.78
CA THR A 246 15.34 6.17 -11.71
C THR A 246 16.70 6.03 -12.37
N GLN A 247 17.73 5.62 -11.62
CA GLN A 247 19.05 5.34 -12.19
C GLN A 247 19.02 4.11 -13.10
N PHE A 248 18.37 3.04 -12.69
CA PHE A 248 18.26 1.81 -13.47
C PHE A 248 17.54 2.03 -14.81
N THR A 249 16.50 2.84 -14.83
CA THR A 249 15.69 3.09 -16.04
C THR A 249 16.22 4.24 -16.90
N LYS A 250 17.23 4.99 -16.42
CA LYS A 250 17.85 6.07 -17.16
C LYS A 250 18.44 5.51 -18.46
N ASP A 251 18.14 6.18 -19.55
CA ASP A 251 18.62 5.83 -20.89
C ASP A 251 18.23 4.42 -21.39
N LYS A 252 17.20 3.80 -20.79
CA LYS A 252 16.66 2.49 -21.17
C LYS A 252 15.19 2.56 -21.53
N GLU A 253 14.84 1.90 -22.63
CA GLU A 253 13.45 1.63 -22.99
C GLU A 253 12.98 0.34 -22.33
N ILE A 254 12.60 0.43 -21.05
CA ILE A 254 12.09 -0.72 -20.29
C ILE A 254 10.60 -0.56 -20.04
N SER A 255 9.83 -1.62 -20.30
CA SER A 255 8.40 -1.63 -20.00
C SER A 255 8.14 -1.79 -18.49
N ILE A 256 6.99 -1.28 -18.02
CA ILE A 256 6.56 -1.51 -16.63
C ILE A 256 6.43 -3.00 -16.32
N ASN A 257 5.97 -3.78 -17.33
CA ASN A 257 5.82 -5.21 -17.16
C ASN A 257 7.18 -5.90 -16.91
N ASP A 258 8.24 -5.49 -17.61
CA ASP A 258 9.57 -6.04 -17.40
C ASP A 258 10.12 -5.68 -16.02
N ILE A 259 9.93 -4.42 -15.58
CA ILE A 259 10.36 -3.97 -14.25
C ILE A 259 9.62 -4.72 -13.14
N LEU A 260 8.32 -4.94 -13.28
CA LEU A 260 7.50 -5.64 -12.27
C LEU A 260 8.00 -7.06 -11.97
N TYR A 261 8.59 -7.73 -12.96
CA TYR A 261 9.00 -9.14 -12.85
C TYR A 261 10.52 -9.34 -12.92
N MET A 262 11.27 -8.24 -12.78
CA MET A 262 12.73 -8.27 -12.75
C MET A 262 13.27 -8.59 -11.35
N GLU A 263 14.30 -9.42 -11.27
CA GLU A 263 15.00 -9.74 -10.03
C GLU A 263 15.66 -8.49 -9.43
N ASN A 264 15.65 -8.38 -8.11
CA ASN A 264 16.23 -7.23 -7.40
C ASN A 264 17.72 -7.07 -7.68
N ASP A 265 18.45 -8.19 -7.75
CA ASP A 265 19.89 -8.20 -8.03
C ASP A 265 20.22 -7.70 -9.44
N VAL A 266 19.35 -7.96 -10.43
CA VAL A 266 19.51 -7.43 -11.79
C VAL A 266 19.36 -5.93 -11.79
N ILE A 267 18.35 -5.40 -11.10
CA ILE A 267 18.13 -3.95 -10.96
C ILE A 267 19.36 -3.30 -10.30
N LEU A 268 19.88 -3.91 -9.23
CA LEU A 268 20.97 -3.33 -8.44
C LEU A 268 22.34 -3.41 -9.14
N LYS A 269 22.63 -4.50 -9.86
CA LYS A 269 23.94 -4.67 -10.57
C LYS A 269 24.15 -3.71 -11.72
N ASP A 270 23.06 -3.24 -12.31
CA ASP A 270 23.10 -2.45 -13.54
C ASP A 270 23.08 -0.93 -13.29
N ILE A 271 23.28 -0.52 -12.04
CA ILE A 271 23.39 0.88 -11.64
C ILE A 271 24.76 1.20 -11.08
N ASN A 272 25.33 2.30 -11.56
CA ASN A 272 26.54 2.90 -11.00
C ASN A 272 26.15 3.82 -9.83
N LEU A 273 25.97 3.21 -8.64
CA LEU A 273 25.73 3.95 -7.40
C LEU A 273 27.03 4.56 -6.86
#